data_5515e455fff96d34a6fa726bd897fecb
#
_entry.id   5515e455fff96d34a6fa726bd897fecb
#
_cell.length_a   1.000
_cell.length_b   1.000
_cell.length_c   1.000
_cell.angle_alpha   90.00
_cell.angle_beta   90.00
_cell.angle_gamma   90.00
#
_symmetry.space_group_name_H-M   'P 1'
#
loop_
_entity.id
_entity.type
_entity.pdbx_description
1 polymer ?
#
loop_
_entity_poly.entity_id
_entity_poly.type
_entity_poly.pdbx_seq_one_letter_code
_entity_poly.pdbx_strand_id
1 'polypeptide(L)'
;MKALNLDDKYYPVGAMIAAISDAKNKLLFASDFRKQARDFYQQKVADVYEYYERELRKNNALDFDDLLLVAVKLLQSNEAVLDKYSKRFRYVMIDEYQDTNHAQYLLAKLLASHWKNIAVVGDADQSIYAWRGADIQNILDFEKDYPNCTSIKLEQNYRSTKIILDAANAVIENNEGRPKKNLWTDKTEGAKIQHFTAQSEHEEAAFIGDTIAKKHDIHGVPYGGYGHFISYECSVSCT
;
A
#
# COMPACT_ATOMS: atom_id res chain seq x y z
N MET A 1 7.04 -21.28 15.79
CA MET A 1 5.90 -22.00 16.41
C MET A 1 6.40 -23.20 17.22
N LYS A 2 7.04 -24.22 16.63
CA LYS A 2 7.48 -25.43 17.35
C LYS A 2 8.37 -25.14 18.57
N ALA A 3 9.35 -24.25 18.46
CA ALA A 3 10.25 -23.87 19.57
C ALA A 3 9.54 -23.20 20.77
N LEU A 4 8.33 -22.71 20.58
CA LEU A 4 7.51 -22.07 21.62
C LEU A 4 6.31 -22.95 22.01
N ASN A 5 6.24 -24.19 21.55
CA ASN A 5 5.12 -25.12 21.75
C ASN A 5 3.76 -24.51 21.41
N LEU A 6 3.70 -23.70 20.34
CA LEU A 6 2.46 -23.11 19.84
C LEU A 6 1.90 -23.97 18.70
N ASP A 7 0.63 -24.33 18.84
CA ASP A 7 -0.10 -25.11 17.83
C ASP A 7 -0.55 -24.19 16.69
N ASP A 8 -0.15 -24.53 15.44
CA ASP A 8 -0.46 -23.78 14.25
C ASP A 8 -1.97 -23.68 13.95
N LYS A 9 -2.77 -24.57 14.53
CA LYS A 9 -4.24 -24.52 14.45
C LYS A 9 -4.83 -23.33 15.19
N TYR A 10 -4.29 -22.99 16.36
CA TYR A 10 -4.74 -21.86 17.18
C TYR A 10 -3.97 -20.58 16.91
N TYR A 11 -2.75 -20.72 16.39
CA TYR A 11 -1.83 -19.62 16.08
C TYR A 11 -1.27 -19.78 14.67
N PRO A 12 -2.09 -19.53 13.62
CA PRO A 12 -1.65 -19.69 12.24
C PRO A 12 -0.39 -18.86 11.96
N VAL A 13 0.61 -19.47 11.33
CA VAL A 13 1.90 -18.81 11.04
C VAL A 13 1.69 -17.50 10.28
N GLY A 14 0.79 -17.49 9.28
CA GLY A 14 0.48 -16.29 8.49
C GLY A 14 -0.08 -15.15 9.36
N ALA A 15 -0.94 -15.44 10.33
CA ALA A 15 -1.50 -14.44 11.24
C ALA A 15 -0.42 -13.86 12.18
N MET A 16 0.51 -14.71 12.64
CA MET A 16 1.65 -14.25 13.45
C MET A 16 2.58 -13.34 12.66
N ILE A 17 2.90 -13.72 11.42
CA ILE A 17 3.74 -12.90 10.51
C ILE A 17 3.04 -11.55 10.26
N ALA A 18 1.75 -11.55 9.95
CA ALA A 18 0.99 -10.33 9.69
C ALA A 18 0.98 -9.40 10.93
N ALA A 19 0.79 -9.95 12.13
CA ALA A 19 0.80 -9.17 13.37
C ALA A 19 2.18 -8.56 13.68
N ILE A 20 3.27 -9.30 13.40
CA ILE A 20 4.64 -8.81 13.56
C ILE A 20 4.93 -7.70 12.53
N SER A 21 4.55 -7.92 11.27
CA SER A 21 4.71 -6.92 10.20
C SER A 21 3.95 -5.64 10.53
N ASP A 22 2.70 -5.73 10.99
CA ASP A 22 1.91 -4.57 11.43
C ASP A 22 2.60 -3.82 12.59
N ALA A 23 3.16 -4.53 13.57
CA ALA A 23 3.91 -3.92 14.65
C ALA A 23 5.16 -3.19 14.14
N LYS A 24 5.94 -3.80 13.23
CA LYS A 24 7.11 -3.18 12.63
C LYS A 24 6.77 -1.93 11.81
N ASN A 25 5.70 -1.98 11.03
CA ASN A 25 5.19 -0.84 10.26
C ASN A 25 4.72 0.32 11.15
N LYS A 26 4.34 0.04 12.40
CA LYS A 26 4.05 1.02 13.46
C LYS A 26 5.29 1.39 14.29
N LEU A 27 6.49 0.99 13.86
CA LEU A 27 7.78 1.25 14.52
C LEU A 27 7.88 0.68 15.95
N LEU A 28 7.22 -0.44 16.22
CA LEU A 28 7.29 -1.15 17.49
C LEU A 28 8.27 -2.32 17.38
N PHE A 29 9.36 -2.29 18.13
CA PHE A 29 10.16 -3.48 18.38
C PHE A 29 9.40 -4.48 19.26
N ALA A 30 9.85 -5.73 19.32
CA ALA A 30 9.20 -6.76 20.11
C ALA A 30 8.99 -6.35 21.59
N SER A 31 9.98 -5.68 22.18
CA SER A 31 9.90 -5.15 23.56
C SER A 31 8.83 -4.08 23.74
N ASP A 32 8.60 -3.23 22.72
CA ASP A 32 7.59 -2.18 22.78
C ASP A 32 6.20 -2.76 22.51
N PHE A 33 6.08 -3.70 21.59
CA PHE A 33 4.86 -4.45 21.36
C PHE A 33 4.39 -5.20 22.60
N ARG A 34 5.33 -5.89 23.30
CA ARG A 34 5.04 -6.58 24.58
C ARG A 34 4.43 -5.68 25.62
N LYS A 35 4.91 -4.45 25.77
CA LYS A 35 4.34 -3.48 26.73
C LYS A 35 2.91 -3.09 26.42
N GLN A 36 2.52 -3.20 25.15
CA GLN A 36 1.17 -2.85 24.67
C GLN A 36 0.23 -4.05 24.58
N ALA A 37 0.75 -5.27 24.65
CA ALA A 37 -0.02 -6.51 24.57
C ALA A 37 -0.96 -6.66 25.77
N ARG A 38 -2.28 -6.54 25.54
CA ARG A 38 -3.31 -6.51 26.57
C ARG A 38 -4.03 -7.84 26.76
N ASP A 39 -4.17 -8.61 25.70
CA ASP A 39 -4.88 -9.89 25.69
C ASP A 39 -3.92 -11.08 25.53
N PHE A 40 -4.46 -12.27 25.75
CA PHE A 40 -3.67 -13.51 25.67
C PHE A 40 -3.10 -13.78 24.27
N TYR A 41 -3.84 -13.44 23.21
CA TYR A 41 -3.37 -13.63 21.85
C TYR A 41 -2.20 -12.69 21.55
N GLN A 42 -2.33 -11.41 21.87
CA GLN A 42 -1.24 -10.42 21.72
C GLN A 42 0.00 -10.79 22.51
N GLN A 43 -0.16 -11.38 23.70
CA GLN A 43 0.98 -11.89 24.47
C GLN A 43 1.69 -13.04 23.74
N LYS A 44 0.93 -13.93 23.07
CA LYS A 44 1.53 -14.99 22.23
C LYS A 44 2.21 -14.44 20.99
N VAL A 45 1.65 -13.42 20.35
CA VAL A 45 2.32 -12.69 19.26
C VAL A 45 3.63 -12.10 19.79
N ALA A 46 3.65 -11.49 20.96
CA ALA A 46 4.87 -10.94 21.56
C ALA A 46 5.92 -12.02 21.84
N ASP A 47 5.52 -13.21 22.34
CA ASP A 47 6.44 -14.34 22.52
C ASP A 47 7.10 -14.76 21.21
N VAL A 48 6.31 -14.84 20.12
CA VAL A 48 6.80 -15.19 18.78
C VAL A 48 7.69 -14.09 18.24
N TYR A 49 7.31 -12.83 18.39
CA TYR A 49 8.06 -11.68 17.89
C TYR A 49 9.44 -11.58 18.57
N GLU A 50 9.52 -11.70 19.89
CA GLU A 50 10.81 -11.71 20.62
C GLU A 50 11.71 -12.86 20.18
N TYR A 51 11.12 -14.07 19.98
CA TYR A 51 11.87 -15.20 19.48
C TYR A 51 12.39 -14.93 18.07
N TYR A 52 11.52 -14.40 17.19
CA TYR A 52 11.85 -14.07 15.81
C TYR A 52 12.99 -13.03 15.70
N GLU A 53 12.90 -11.91 16.43
CA GLU A 53 13.96 -10.91 16.47
C GLU A 53 15.29 -11.50 16.96
N ARG A 54 15.24 -12.36 17.96
CA ARG A 54 16.46 -13.02 18.49
C ARG A 54 17.10 -13.91 17.42
N GLU A 55 16.32 -14.67 16.69
CA GLU A 55 16.85 -15.53 15.63
C GLU A 55 17.36 -14.70 14.44
N LEU A 56 16.71 -13.61 14.06
CA LEU A 56 17.24 -12.67 13.06
C LEU A 56 18.62 -12.13 13.49
N ARG A 57 18.74 -11.63 14.71
CA ARG A 57 20.02 -11.11 15.25
C ARG A 57 21.11 -12.18 15.28
N LYS A 58 20.78 -13.38 15.70
CA LYS A 58 21.71 -14.51 15.75
C LYS A 58 22.27 -14.88 14.37
N ASN A 59 21.46 -14.68 13.33
CA ASN A 59 21.84 -14.94 11.95
C ASN A 59 22.37 -13.69 11.22
N ASN A 60 22.58 -12.56 11.90
CA ASN A 60 22.90 -11.26 11.30
C ASN A 60 21.99 -10.89 10.13
N ALA A 61 20.70 -11.17 10.26
CA ALA A 61 19.68 -10.96 9.23
C ALA A 61 18.70 -9.88 9.64
N LEU A 62 18.12 -9.24 8.64
CA LEU A 62 16.96 -8.35 8.73
C LEU A 62 15.89 -8.86 7.77
N ASP A 63 14.63 -8.72 8.12
CA ASP A 63 13.56 -8.86 7.16
C ASP A 63 13.24 -7.53 6.45
N PHE A 64 12.29 -7.54 5.52
CA PHE A 64 11.94 -6.34 4.76
C PHE A 64 11.39 -5.21 5.62
N ASP A 65 10.59 -5.53 6.64
CA ASP A 65 10.04 -4.53 7.55
C ASP A 65 11.14 -3.92 8.44
N ASP A 66 12.15 -4.71 8.81
CA ASP A 66 13.31 -4.22 9.57
C ASP A 66 14.12 -3.18 8.81
N LEU A 67 14.15 -3.23 7.46
CA LEU A 67 14.86 -2.23 6.66
C LEU A 67 14.31 -0.82 6.92
N LEU A 68 13.01 -0.70 7.14
CA LEU A 68 12.36 0.56 7.48
C LEU A 68 12.47 0.85 8.99
N LEU A 69 12.05 -0.10 9.83
CA LEU A 69 12.04 0.06 11.29
C LEU A 69 13.41 0.47 11.83
N VAL A 70 14.46 -0.27 11.46
CA VAL A 70 15.82 -0.03 11.96
C VAL A 70 16.39 1.27 11.40
N ALA A 71 16.13 1.58 10.10
CA ALA A 71 16.58 2.83 9.51
C ALA A 71 15.94 4.05 10.20
N VAL A 72 14.62 4.03 10.43
CA VAL A 72 13.93 5.13 11.13
C VAL A 72 14.44 5.28 12.56
N LYS A 73 14.58 4.17 13.29
CA LYS A 73 15.09 4.21 14.67
C LYS A 73 16.54 4.71 14.76
N LEU A 74 17.39 4.33 13.80
CA LEU A 74 18.77 4.84 13.70
C LEU A 74 18.78 6.35 13.49
N LEU A 75 17.98 6.87 12.55
CA LEU A 75 17.88 8.30 12.28
C LEU A 75 17.29 9.08 13.47
N GLN A 76 16.36 8.49 14.21
CA GLN A 76 15.79 9.11 15.41
C GLN A 76 16.74 9.13 16.61
N SER A 77 17.60 8.10 16.76
CA SER A 77 18.46 7.92 17.92
C SER A 77 19.87 8.46 17.74
N ASN A 78 20.29 8.79 16.52
CA ASN A 78 21.64 9.24 16.20
C ASN A 78 21.63 10.51 15.38
N GLU A 79 21.81 11.66 16.07
CA GLU A 79 21.79 12.98 15.46
C GLU A 79 22.86 13.15 14.35
N ALA A 80 24.06 12.59 14.52
CA ALA A 80 25.12 12.69 13.51
C ALA A 80 24.75 11.94 12.22
N VAL A 81 24.06 10.80 12.33
CA VAL A 81 23.56 10.05 11.18
C VAL A 81 22.42 10.81 10.50
N LEU A 82 21.48 11.35 11.28
CA LEU A 82 20.38 12.16 10.76
C LEU A 82 20.92 13.39 10.03
N ASP A 83 21.82 14.14 10.63
CA ASP A 83 22.44 15.33 10.03
C ASP A 83 23.14 15.00 8.71
N LYS A 84 23.91 13.92 8.69
CA LYS A 84 24.61 13.45 7.48
C LYS A 84 23.63 13.16 6.34
N TYR A 85 22.56 12.41 6.58
CA TYR A 85 21.66 11.98 5.53
C TYR A 85 20.63 13.05 5.14
N SER A 86 20.11 13.83 6.10
CA SER A 86 19.20 14.94 5.79
C SER A 86 19.89 16.05 4.99
N LYS A 87 21.17 16.31 5.22
CA LYS A 87 21.97 17.24 4.40
C LYS A 87 22.31 16.69 3.03
N ARG A 88 22.51 15.37 2.90
CA ARG A 88 22.85 14.72 1.63
C ARG A 88 21.70 14.79 0.64
N PHE A 89 20.47 14.54 1.09
CA PHE A 89 19.29 14.53 0.24
C PHE A 89 18.65 15.93 0.17
N ARG A 90 19.07 16.72 -0.83
CA ARG A 90 18.55 18.08 -1.01
C ARG A 90 17.11 18.13 -1.51
N TYR A 91 16.66 17.10 -2.19
CA TYR A 91 15.30 16.92 -2.69
C TYR A 91 14.84 15.51 -2.35
N VAL A 92 13.65 15.42 -1.78
CA VAL A 92 12.98 14.13 -1.50
C VAL A 92 11.71 14.12 -2.33
N MET A 93 11.55 13.12 -3.18
CA MET A 93 10.35 12.94 -4.00
C MET A 93 9.78 11.57 -3.74
N ILE A 94 8.47 11.50 -3.53
CA ILE A 94 7.77 10.25 -3.22
C ILE A 94 6.58 10.15 -4.15
N ASP A 95 6.49 9.03 -4.86
CA ASP A 95 5.36 8.67 -5.69
C ASP A 95 4.44 7.71 -4.93
N GLU A 96 3.17 7.62 -5.35
CA GLU A 96 2.13 6.78 -4.73
C GLU A 96 2.02 7.00 -3.22
N TYR A 97 2.06 8.27 -2.80
CA TYR A 97 2.17 8.64 -1.38
C TYR A 97 1.00 8.15 -0.53
N GLN A 98 -0.18 7.94 -1.11
CA GLN A 98 -1.36 7.37 -0.46
C GLN A 98 -1.16 5.92 0.02
N ASP A 99 -0.16 5.22 -0.54
CA ASP A 99 0.13 3.81 -0.18
C ASP A 99 1.27 3.69 0.83
N THR A 100 1.74 4.81 1.37
CA THR A 100 2.80 4.80 2.39
C THR A 100 2.28 4.39 3.76
N ASN A 101 3.07 3.57 4.48
CA ASN A 101 2.84 3.26 5.87
C ASN A 101 3.50 4.29 6.81
N HIS A 102 3.24 4.19 8.11
CA HIS A 102 3.79 5.11 9.11
C HIS A 102 5.33 5.15 9.14
N ALA A 103 6.00 4.01 8.97
CA ALA A 103 7.46 3.96 8.94
C ALA A 103 8.03 4.69 7.73
N GLN A 104 7.43 4.52 6.54
CA GLN A 104 7.82 5.22 5.31
C GLN A 104 7.58 6.72 5.42
N TYR A 105 6.42 7.13 5.96
CA TYR A 105 6.13 8.53 6.25
C TYR A 105 7.20 9.17 7.13
N LEU A 106 7.55 8.54 8.26
CA LEU A 106 8.57 9.08 9.16
C LEU A 106 9.97 9.10 8.53
N LEU A 107 10.34 8.07 7.77
CA LEU A 107 11.60 8.05 7.04
C LEU A 107 11.71 9.25 6.10
N ALA A 108 10.68 9.51 5.31
CA ALA A 108 10.61 10.66 4.41
C ALA A 108 10.76 11.99 5.16
N LYS A 109 10.01 12.14 6.26
CA LYS A 109 10.04 13.35 7.10
C LYS A 109 11.43 13.60 7.71
N LEU A 110 12.10 12.55 8.19
CA LEU A 110 13.46 12.63 8.72
C LEU A 110 14.48 13.01 7.64
N LEU A 111 14.43 12.37 6.47
CA LEU A 111 15.34 12.68 5.37
C LEU A 111 15.13 14.10 4.81
N ALA A 112 13.90 14.59 4.79
CA ALA A 112 13.58 15.95 4.34
C ALA A 112 13.81 17.03 5.41
N SER A 113 14.16 16.66 6.65
CA SER A 113 14.13 17.58 7.80
C SER A 113 15.03 18.80 7.66
N HIS A 114 16.19 18.67 7.02
CA HIS A 114 17.16 19.76 6.88
C HIS A 114 16.73 20.78 5.82
N TRP A 115 16.44 20.33 4.59
CA TRP A 115 16.15 21.21 3.46
C TRP A 115 14.68 21.54 3.30
N LYS A 116 13.80 20.70 3.83
CA LYS A 116 12.33 20.78 3.68
C LYS A 116 11.86 20.81 2.20
N ASN A 117 12.72 20.39 1.29
CA ASN A 117 12.43 20.24 -0.13
C ASN A 117 11.84 18.85 -0.36
N ILE A 118 10.57 18.71 -0.07
CA ILE A 118 9.83 17.47 -0.28
C ILE A 118 8.71 17.70 -1.28
N ALA A 119 8.56 16.77 -2.22
CA ALA A 119 7.45 16.69 -3.16
C ALA A 119 6.83 15.30 -3.08
N VAL A 120 5.52 15.24 -2.97
CA VAL A 120 4.78 13.99 -2.97
C VAL A 120 3.78 13.99 -4.11
N VAL A 121 3.65 12.85 -4.76
CA VAL A 121 2.65 12.61 -5.79
C VAL A 121 1.81 11.43 -5.33
N GLY A 122 0.50 11.53 -5.48
CA GLY A 122 -0.40 10.47 -5.07
C GLY A 122 -1.85 10.80 -5.36
N ASP A 123 -2.68 9.80 -5.17
CA ASP A 123 -4.10 9.87 -5.39
C ASP A 123 -4.85 9.16 -4.25
N ALA A 124 -5.46 9.93 -3.37
CA ALA A 124 -6.23 9.40 -2.25
C ALA A 124 -7.34 8.41 -2.68
N ASP A 125 -7.88 8.58 -3.90
CA ASP A 125 -8.90 7.69 -4.45
C ASP A 125 -8.33 6.32 -4.89
N GLN A 126 -7.01 6.19 -4.97
CA GLN A 126 -6.31 4.95 -5.34
C GLN A 126 -5.69 4.23 -4.13
N SER A 127 -5.97 4.65 -2.90
CA SER A 127 -5.47 4.00 -1.69
C SER A 127 -6.17 2.65 -1.47
N ILE A 128 -5.58 1.57 -1.96
CA ILE A 128 -6.11 0.20 -1.88
C ILE A 128 -5.24 -0.74 -1.06
N TYR A 129 -4.14 -0.25 -0.44
CA TYR A 129 -3.17 -1.05 0.31
C TYR A 129 -3.28 -0.91 1.83
N ALA A 130 -4.45 -0.50 2.36
CA ALA A 130 -4.67 -0.43 3.82
C ALA A 130 -4.38 -1.77 4.52
N TRP A 131 -4.69 -2.90 3.89
CA TRP A 131 -4.39 -4.25 4.37
C TRP A 131 -2.89 -4.58 4.44
N ARG A 132 -2.04 -3.79 3.78
CA ARG A 132 -0.56 -3.81 3.89
C ARG A 132 0.00 -2.75 4.82
N GLY A 133 -0.85 -2.08 5.60
CA GLY A 133 -0.47 -1.04 6.54
C GLY A 133 -0.32 0.36 5.93
N ALA A 134 -0.77 0.58 4.70
CA ALA A 134 -0.85 1.92 4.13
C ALA A 134 -1.84 2.77 4.95
N ASP A 135 -1.48 4.04 5.16
CA ASP A 135 -2.30 5.00 5.89
C ASP A 135 -2.61 6.21 5.01
N ILE A 136 -3.85 6.28 4.53
CA ILE A 136 -4.34 7.38 3.71
C ILE A 136 -4.19 8.75 4.39
N GLN A 137 -4.14 8.78 5.74
CA GLN A 137 -3.97 10.04 6.46
C GLN A 137 -2.65 10.73 6.12
N ASN A 138 -1.63 9.98 5.71
CA ASN A 138 -0.35 10.54 5.31
C ASN A 138 -0.50 11.55 4.16
N ILE A 139 -1.33 11.24 3.14
CA ILE A 139 -1.57 12.17 2.02
C ILE A 139 -2.60 13.25 2.39
N LEU A 140 -3.63 12.90 3.16
CA LEU A 140 -4.66 13.86 3.57
C LEU A 140 -4.12 14.93 4.53
N ASP A 141 -3.15 14.57 5.37
CA ASP A 141 -2.57 15.47 6.37
C ASP A 141 -1.28 16.16 5.89
N PHE A 142 -0.85 15.91 4.64
CA PHE A 142 0.39 16.48 4.11
C PHE A 142 0.44 18.02 4.20
N GLU A 143 -0.66 18.70 3.88
CA GLU A 143 -0.75 20.15 3.99
C GLU A 143 -0.68 20.65 5.44
N LYS A 144 -1.10 19.83 6.42
CA LYS A 144 -0.96 20.13 7.85
C LYS A 144 0.50 20.02 8.30
N ASP A 145 1.21 19.01 7.80
CA ASP A 145 2.63 18.82 8.08
C ASP A 145 3.53 19.86 7.40
N TYR A 146 3.11 20.31 6.22
CA TYR A 146 3.84 21.29 5.40
C TYR A 146 2.93 22.47 5.01
N PRO A 147 2.62 23.41 5.94
CA PRO A 147 1.64 24.49 5.68
C PRO A 147 1.98 25.44 4.52
N ASN A 148 3.25 25.46 4.11
CA ASN A 148 3.72 26.28 3.00
C ASN A 148 3.83 25.49 1.68
N CYS A 149 3.29 24.27 1.60
CA CYS A 149 3.34 23.51 0.36
C CYS A 149 2.38 24.09 -0.69
N THR A 150 2.69 23.82 -1.94
CA THR A 150 1.79 24.13 -3.07
C THR A 150 1.15 22.83 -3.53
N SER A 151 -0.18 22.76 -3.49
CA SER A 151 -0.94 21.63 -3.97
C SER A 151 -1.39 21.87 -5.42
N ILE A 152 -1.08 20.93 -6.31
CA ILE A 152 -1.43 21.00 -7.73
C ILE A 152 -2.25 19.77 -8.08
N LYS A 153 -3.45 19.98 -8.63
CA LYS A 153 -4.31 18.88 -9.09
C LYS A 153 -4.02 18.56 -10.55
N LEU A 154 -3.69 17.31 -10.83
CA LEU A 154 -3.47 16.79 -12.18
C LEU A 154 -4.77 16.09 -12.64
N GLU A 155 -5.74 16.86 -13.16
CA GLU A 155 -7.07 16.36 -13.52
C GLU A 155 -7.16 15.87 -14.96
N GLN A 156 -6.27 16.31 -15.84
CA GLN A 156 -6.23 15.83 -17.22
C GLN A 156 -5.63 14.42 -17.30
N ASN A 157 -6.42 13.49 -17.84
CA ASN A 157 -6.00 12.09 -18.04
C ASN A 157 -5.66 11.85 -19.51
N TYR A 158 -4.48 11.28 -19.74
CA TYR A 158 -3.94 10.97 -21.06
C TYR A 158 -4.02 9.48 -21.41
N ARG A 159 -4.43 8.63 -20.46
CA ARG A 159 -4.45 7.17 -20.58
C ARG A 159 -5.77 6.68 -21.17
N SER A 160 -6.89 7.10 -20.59
CA SER A 160 -8.21 6.52 -20.80
C SER A 160 -9.08 7.36 -21.73
N THR A 161 -10.08 6.72 -22.35
CA THR A 161 -11.14 7.39 -23.09
C THR A 161 -12.19 8.00 -22.14
N LYS A 162 -13.03 8.87 -22.67
CA LYS A 162 -14.04 9.60 -21.89
C LYS A 162 -15.00 8.66 -21.14
N ILE A 163 -15.52 7.62 -21.81
CA ILE A 163 -16.46 6.66 -21.19
C ILE A 163 -15.84 5.95 -19.96
N ILE A 164 -14.54 5.59 -20.02
CA ILE A 164 -13.86 4.98 -18.90
C ILE A 164 -13.73 5.96 -17.71
N LEU A 165 -13.38 7.21 -17.99
CA LEU A 165 -13.28 8.24 -16.95
C LEU A 165 -14.62 8.61 -16.35
N ASP A 166 -15.66 8.72 -17.15
CA ASP A 166 -17.01 9.02 -16.65
C ASP A 166 -17.48 7.91 -15.69
N ALA A 167 -17.24 6.64 -16.05
CA ALA A 167 -17.54 5.51 -15.15
C ALA A 167 -16.70 5.53 -13.87
N ALA A 168 -15.38 5.80 -13.97
CA ALA A 168 -14.51 5.90 -12.82
C ALA A 168 -14.92 7.05 -11.88
N ASN A 169 -15.21 8.24 -12.43
CA ASN A 169 -15.70 9.39 -11.68
C ASN A 169 -17.01 9.05 -10.95
N ALA A 170 -17.96 8.38 -11.62
CA ALA A 170 -19.24 7.99 -11.01
C ALA A 170 -19.08 6.99 -9.86
N VAL A 171 -18.13 6.06 -9.97
CA VAL A 171 -17.82 5.12 -8.87
C VAL A 171 -17.22 5.88 -7.68
N ILE A 172 -16.26 6.76 -7.94
CA ILE A 172 -15.52 7.43 -6.88
C ILE A 172 -16.33 8.55 -6.19
N GLU A 173 -17.39 9.06 -6.82
CA GLU A 173 -18.31 10.01 -6.19
C GLU A 173 -19.00 9.48 -4.93
N ASN A 174 -19.09 8.16 -4.79
CA ASN A 174 -19.64 7.52 -3.58
C ASN A 174 -18.70 7.59 -2.37
N ASN A 175 -17.43 7.97 -2.55
CA ASN A 175 -16.48 8.09 -1.46
C ASN A 175 -16.60 9.46 -0.80
N GLU A 176 -16.82 9.46 0.51
CA GLU A 176 -16.86 10.66 1.34
C GLU A 176 -15.48 11.02 1.92
N GLY A 177 -15.29 12.28 2.33
CA GLY A 177 -14.07 12.70 3.06
C GLY A 177 -12.80 12.86 2.24
N ARG A 178 -12.89 12.88 0.91
CA ARG A 178 -11.77 13.04 -0.03
C ARG A 178 -11.69 14.45 -0.64
N PRO A 179 -10.52 14.92 -1.08
CA PRO A 179 -10.40 16.12 -1.91
C PRO A 179 -11.15 15.91 -3.24
N LYS A 180 -12.12 16.75 -3.52
CA LYS A 180 -12.87 16.64 -4.80
C LYS A 180 -11.93 16.92 -5.97
N LYS A 181 -11.91 16.02 -6.92
CA LYS A 181 -11.29 16.14 -8.25
C LYS A 181 -12.19 15.51 -9.28
N ASN A 182 -12.07 15.94 -10.53
CA ASN A 182 -12.82 15.38 -11.66
C ASN A 182 -11.86 15.12 -12.81
N LEU A 183 -11.60 13.85 -13.10
CA LEU A 183 -10.73 13.47 -14.20
C LEU A 183 -11.44 13.73 -15.54
N TRP A 184 -10.72 14.37 -16.45
CA TRP A 184 -11.20 14.64 -17.81
C TRP A 184 -10.13 14.29 -18.85
N THR A 185 -10.53 14.14 -20.10
CA THR A 185 -9.64 13.80 -21.22
C THR A 185 -10.09 14.47 -22.52
N ASP A 186 -9.12 14.76 -23.39
CA ASP A 186 -9.35 15.20 -24.77
C ASP A 186 -9.57 14.02 -25.73
N LYS A 187 -9.41 12.78 -25.24
CA LYS A 187 -9.63 11.59 -26.07
C LYS A 187 -11.11 11.42 -26.41
N THR A 188 -11.34 10.73 -27.54
CA THR A 188 -12.69 10.36 -27.98
C THR A 188 -13.43 9.51 -26.95
N GLU A 189 -14.74 9.38 -27.09
CA GLU A 189 -15.57 8.58 -26.18
C GLU A 189 -15.06 7.15 -26.02
N GLY A 190 -14.61 6.50 -27.09
CA GLY A 190 -14.14 5.12 -27.08
C GLY A 190 -15.28 4.10 -27.14
N ALA A 191 -14.94 2.84 -26.91
CA ALA A 191 -15.92 1.75 -26.87
C ALA A 191 -16.72 1.78 -25.56
N LYS A 192 -17.99 1.37 -25.64
CA LYS A 192 -18.84 1.23 -24.45
C LYS A 192 -18.30 0.14 -23.52
N ILE A 193 -18.47 0.34 -22.22
CA ILE A 193 -18.19 -0.68 -21.20
C ILE A 193 -19.20 -1.81 -21.38
N GLN A 194 -18.70 -3.05 -21.37
CA GLN A 194 -19.52 -4.25 -21.39
C GLN A 194 -19.52 -4.89 -20.02
N HIS A 195 -20.69 -5.26 -19.55
CA HIS A 195 -20.84 -6.02 -18.31
C HIS A 195 -21.32 -7.42 -18.65
N PHE A 196 -20.63 -8.43 -18.14
CA PHE A 196 -20.99 -9.84 -18.29
C PHE A 196 -21.01 -10.49 -16.91
N THR A 197 -22.08 -11.20 -16.61
CA THR A 197 -22.21 -11.96 -15.36
C THR A 197 -22.17 -13.43 -15.71
N ALA A 198 -21.06 -14.09 -15.31
CA ALA A 198 -20.88 -15.52 -15.46
C ALA A 198 -21.55 -16.28 -14.31
N GLN A 199 -21.99 -17.52 -14.56
CA GLN A 199 -22.51 -18.42 -13.53
C GLN A 199 -21.42 -19.29 -12.92
N SER A 200 -20.24 -19.33 -13.53
CA SER A 200 -19.06 -20.07 -13.06
C SER A 200 -17.78 -19.45 -13.56
N GLU A 201 -16.68 -19.78 -12.90
CA GLU A 201 -15.31 -19.38 -13.28
C GLU A 201 -14.94 -19.85 -14.70
N HIS A 202 -15.44 -21.03 -15.11
CA HIS A 202 -15.20 -21.55 -16.45
C HIS A 202 -15.93 -20.73 -17.53
N GLU A 203 -17.16 -20.27 -17.25
CA GLU A 203 -17.91 -19.42 -18.15
C GLU A 203 -17.26 -18.04 -18.28
N GLU A 204 -16.77 -17.48 -17.17
CA GLU A 204 -15.99 -16.22 -17.17
C GLU A 204 -14.72 -16.37 -18.03
N ALA A 205 -13.93 -17.41 -17.81
CA ALA A 205 -12.73 -17.68 -18.58
C ALA A 205 -13.01 -17.88 -20.07
N ALA A 206 -14.08 -18.60 -20.41
CA ALA A 206 -14.51 -18.81 -21.80
C ALA A 206 -14.91 -17.49 -22.46
N PHE A 207 -15.72 -16.65 -21.78
CA PHE A 207 -16.10 -15.34 -22.29
C PHE A 207 -14.90 -14.44 -22.59
N ILE A 208 -13.92 -14.42 -21.69
CA ILE A 208 -12.68 -13.64 -21.85
C ILE A 208 -11.88 -14.16 -23.05
N GLY A 209 -11.65 -15.49 -23.11
CA GLY A 209 -10.91 -16.13 -24.20
C GLY A 209 -11.54 -15.88 -25.55
N ASP A 210 -12.84 -16.09 -25.66
CA ASP A 210 -13.60 -15.86 -26.91
C ASP A 210 -13.58 -14.38 -27.34
N THR A 211 -13.68 -13.47 -26.37
CA THR A 211 -13.63 -12.04 -26.65
C THR A 211 -12.26 -11.61 -27.18
N ILE A 212 -11.18 -12.12 -26.59
CA ILE A 212 -9.81 -11.86 -27.05
C ILE A 212 -9.58 -12.45 -28.44
N ALA A 213 -9.96 -13.72 -28.66
CA ALA A 213 -9.83 -14.39 -29.95
C ALA A 213 -10.56 -13.64 -31.06
N LYS A 214 -11.82 -13.28 -30.84
CA LYS A 214 -12.63 -12.49 -31.81
C LYS A 214 -11.98 -11.16 -32.14
N LYS A 215 -11.45 -10.43 -31.16
CA LYS A 215 -10.79 -9.14 -31.40
C LYS A 215 -9.45 -9.32 -32.11
N HIS A 216 -8.72 -10.39 -31.83
CA HIS A 216 -7.50 -10.74 -32.55
C HIS A 216 -7.81 -11.03 -34.01
N ASP A 217 -8.78 -11.93 -34.30
CA ASP A 217 -9.08 -12.40 -35.64
C ASP A 217 -9.73 -11.32 -36.50
N ILE A 218 -10.62 -10.49 -35.92
CA ILE A 218 -11.40 -9.49 -36.67
C ILE A 218 -10.65 -8.17 -36.78
N HIS A 219 -9.94 -7.75 -35.73
CA HIS A 219 -9.34 -6.41 -35.65
C HIS A 219 -7.82 -6.43 -35.65
N GLY A 220 -7.19 -7.61 -35.71
CA GLY A 220 -5.72 -7.75 -35.70
C GLY A 220 -5.05 -7.28 -34.42
N VAL A 221 -5.77 -7.17 -33.30
CA VAL A 221 -5.17 -6.75 -32.02
C VAL A 221 -4.25 -7.85 -31.51
N PRO A 222 -2.95 -7.60 -31.30
CA PRO A 222 -2.03 -8.64 -30.84
C PRO A 222 -2.40 -9.10 -29.42
N TYR A 223 -2.19 -10.39 -29.11
CA TYR A 223 -2.51 -10.95 -27.78
C TYR A 223 -1.85 -10.19 -26.62
N GLY A 224 -0.64 -9.64 -26.80
CA GLY A 224 0.00 -8.77 -25.81
C GLY A 224 -0.64 -7.38 -25.61
N GLY A 225 -1.67 -7.04 -26.40
CA GLY A 225 -2.44 -5.79 -26.30
C GLY A 225 -3.59 -5.84 -25.28
N TYR A 226 -3.77 -6.96 -24.56
CA TYR A 226 -4.81 -7.13 -23.55
C TYR A 226 -4.24 -7.18 -22.16
N GLY A 227 -4.90 -6.53 -21.20
CA GLY A 227 -4.65 -6.67 -19.78
C GLY A 227 -5.84 -7.33 -19.09
N HIS A 228 -5.59 -8.31 -18.24
CA HIS A 228 -6.60 -8.95 -17.40
C HIS A 228 -6.24 -8.72 -15.92
N PHE A 229 -7.16 -8.09 -15.19
CA PHE A 229 -7.04 -7.85 -13.76
C PHE A 229 -7.99 -8.79 -13.03
N ILE A 230 -7.47 -9.55 -12.06
CA ILE A 230 -8.25 -10.47 -11.24
C ILE A 230 -8.33 -9.87 -9.83
N SER A 231 -9.55 -9.71 -9.31
CA SER A 231 -9.81 -9.39 -7.91
C SER A 231 -10.24 -10.66 -7.20
N TYR A 232 -9.48 -11.09 -6.18
CA TYR A 232 -9.93 -12.14 -5.28
C TYR A 232 -10.70 -11.50 -4.13
N GLU A 233 -12.00 -11.72 -4.08
CA GLU A 233 -12.74 -11.52 -2.83
C GLU A 233 -12.30 -12.61 -1.85
N CYS A 234 -11.52 -12.23 -0.85
CA CYS A 234 -11.36 -13.05 0.33
C CYS A 234 -12.72 -13.04 1.03
N SER A 235 -13.52 -14.08 0.81
CA SER A 235 -14.70 -14.32 1.62
C SER A 235 -14.23 -14.61 3.05
N VAL A 236 -14.08 -13.56 3.85
CA VAL A 236 -14.02 -13.71 5.29
C VAL A 236 -15.43 -14.10 5.71
N SER A 237 -15.66 -15.40 5.82
CA SER A 237 -16.83 -15.90 6.52
C SER A 237 -16.67 -15.51 7.99
N CYS A 238 -17.27 -14.39 8.37
CA CYS A 238 -17.57 -14.11 9.76
C CYS A 238 -18.63 -15.14 10.21
N THR A 239 -18.21 -16.18 10.89
CA THR A 239 -19.05 -16.97 11.79
C THR A 239 -18.66 -16.63 13.22
#